data_683f719dd30dadb0ae338171fcfabdb7
#
_entry.id   683f719dd30dadb0ae338171fcfabdb7
#
_cell.length_a   1.000
_cell.length_b   1.000
_cell.length_c   1.000
_cell.angle_alpha   90.00
_cell.angle_beta   90.00
_cell.angle_gamma   90.00
#
_symmetry.space_group_name_H-M   'P 1'
#
loop_
_entity.id
_entity.type
_entity.pdbx_description
1 polymer ?
#
loop_
_entity_poly.entity_id
_entity_poly.type
_entity_poly.pdbx_seq_one_letter_code
_entity_poly.pdbx_strand_id
1 'polypeptide(L)'
;LYASQADLIIGGRDYYLDPENESIRTAYKEYLGKIFRLSGVPEADIEKAVAGVMSIETKLAEKNWSSVELRNIPAMYNPTKKADFEKAYDAIDWAEYYKTMGIGDFEQIIVTTPSALANANELMKTAPLEDIRYYLAAQYIGAAASYLSDDFINASFDFFGRVMSGKQEQK
;
A
#
# COMPACT_ATOMS: atom_id res chain seq x y z
N LEU A 1 7.19 18.80 7.78
CA LEU A 1 6.90 17.39 7.51
C LEU A 1 5.41 17.16 7.36
N TYR A 2 5.05 16.14 6.56
CA TYR A 2 3.67 15.71 6.37
C TYR A 2 3.59 14.20 6.55
N ALA A 3 2.52 13.72 7.19
CA ALA A 3 2.16 12.31 7.25
C ALA A 3 0.79 12.12 6.60
N SER A 4 0.74 11.25 5.61
CA SER A 4 -0.44 11.01 4.76
C SER A 4 -0.68 9.52 4.59
N GLN A 5 -1.90 9.15 4.25
CA GLN A 5 -2.10 7.82 3.64
C GLN A 5 -1.27 7.70 2.36
N ALA A 6 -0.80 6.50 2.07
CA ALA A 6 -0.21 6.15 0.79
C ALA A 6 -1.29 5.65 -0.18
N ASP A 7 -1.01 5.74 -1.46
CA ASP A 7 -1.80 5.01 -2.45
C ASP A 7 -1.60 3.51 -2.24
N LEU A 8 -2.68 2.76 -2.43
CA LEU A 8 -2.64 1.30 -2.47
C LEU A 8 -2.14 0.84 -3.85
N ILE A 9 -1.71 -0.41 -3.99
CA ILE A 9 -1.05 -0.89 -5.22
C ILE A 9 -1.90 -0.64 -6.48
N ILE A 10 -3.21 -0.85 -6.42
CA ILE A 10 -4.10 -0.63 -7.56
C ILE A 10 -4.80 0.73 -7.54
N GLY A 11 -4.40 1.63 -6.63
CA GLY A 11 -4.92 3.00 -6.56
C GLY A 11 -5.86 3.26 -5.39
N GLY A 12 -6.87 4.10 -5.59
CA GLY A 12 -7.74 4.55 -4.51
C GLY A 12 -8.60 3.43 -3.88
N ARG A 13 -9.15 3.73 -2.69
CA ARG A 13 -9.98 2.82 -1.90
C ARG A 13 -11.13 2.15 -2.68
N ASP A 14 -11.69 2.85 -3.66
CA ASP A 14 -12.87 2.39 -4.39
C ASP A 14 -12.58 1.12 -5.23
N TYR A 15 -11.33 0.92 -5.68
CA TYR A 15 -10.92 -0.32 -6.33
C TYR A 15 -11.07 -1.55 -5.44
N TYR A 16 -10.95 -1.39 -4.12
CA TYR A 16 -11.04 -2.47 -3.15
C TYR A 16 -12.46 -2.68 -2.62
N LEU A 17 -13.26 -1.61 -2.51
CA LEU A 17 -14.52 -1.60 -1.78
C LEU A 17 -15.76 -1.59 -2.70
N ASP A 18 -15.66 -1.01 -3.89
CA ASP A 18 -16.78 -0.93 -4.81
C ASP A 18 -16.99 -2.27 -5.53
N PRO A 19 -18.22 -2.85 -5.48
CA PRO A 19 -18.57 -4.06 -6.22
C PRO A 19 -18.31 -3.96 -7.73
N GLU A 20 -18.44 -2.78 -8.34
CA GLU A 20 -18.20 -2.57 -9.76
C GLU A 20 -16.76 -2.87 -10.17
N ASN A 21 -15.80 -2.82 -9.24
CA ASN A 21 -14.39 -3.10 -9.47
C ASN A 21 -13.98 -4.56 -9.24
N GLU A 22 -14.92 -5.52 -9.15
CA GLU A 22 -14.61 -6.93 -8.89
C GLU A 22 -13.72 -7.56 -9.97
N SER A 23 -13.92 -7.21 -11.23
CA SER A 23 -13.09 -7.69 -12.34
C SER A 23 -11.63 -7.23 -12.22
N ILE A 24 -11.42 -5.98 -11.74
CA ILE A 24 -10.07 -5.44 -11.51
C ILE A 24 -9.42 -6.17 -10.33
N ARG A 25 -10.15 -6.42 -9.24
CA ARG A 25 -9.63 -7.20 -8.11
C ARG A 25 -9.26 -8.63 -8.49
N THR A 26 -10.05 -9.25 -9.37
CA THR A 26 -9.73 -10.59 -9.88
C THR A 26 -8.44 -10.58 -10.69
N ALA A 27 -8.29 -9.68 -11.64
CA ALA A 27 -7.06 -9.53 -12.42
C ALA A 27 -5.85 -9.16 -11.53
N TYR A 28 -6.07 -8.37 -10.48
CA TYR A 28 -5.03 -8.04 -9.52
C TYR A 28 -4.54 -9.27 -8.72
N LYS A 29 -5.45 -10.13 -8.28
CA LYS A 29 -5.08 -11.39 -7.61
C LYS A 29 -4.25 -12.30 -8.54
N GLU A 30 -4.59 -12.35 -9.84
CA GLU A 30 -3.81 -13.09 -10.84
C GLU A 30 -2.40 -12.49 -11.01
N TYR A 31 -2.30 -11.15 -11.07
CA TYR A 31 -1.02 -10.45 -11.12
C TYR A 31 -0.16 -10.76 -9.88
N LEU A 32 -0.71 -10.66 -8.67
CA LEU A 32 -0.02 -11.01 -7.44
C LEU A 32 0.49 -12.45 -7.46
N GLY A 33 -0.35 -13.40 -7.86
CA GLY A 33 0.04 -14.80 -7.99
C GLY A 33 1.21 -14.98 -8.96
N LYS A 34 1.19 -14.26 -10.09
CA LYS A 34 2.27 -14.31 -11.11
C LYS A 34 3.59 -13.76 -10.55
N ILE A 35 3.58 -12.59 -9.92
CA ILE A 35 4.82 -12.01 -9.38
C ILE A 35 5.40 -12.80 -8.20
N PHE A 36 4.56 -13.41 -7.37
CA PHE A 36 5.02 -14.29 -6.29
C PHE A 36 5.68 -15.57 -6.82
N ARG A 37 5.11 -16.21 -7.85
CA ARG A 37 5.75 -17.36 -8.54
C ARG A 37 7.11 -16.99 -9.10
N LEU A 38 7.16 -15.88 -9.83
CA LEU A 38 8.42 -15.38 -10.40
C LEU A 38 9.46 -15.06 -9.32
N SER A 39 9.03 -14.68 -8.12
CA SER A 39 9.91 -14.41 -6.99
C SER A 39 10.31 -15.67 -6.20
N GLY A 40 9.87 -16.86 -6.61
CA GLY A 40 10.23 -18.13 -5.99
C GLY A 40 9.40 -18.51 -4.76
N VAL A 41 8.24 -17.88 -4.53
CA VAL A 41 7.27 -18.32 -3.51
C VAL A 41 6.75 -19.71 -3.91
N PRO A 42 6.78 -20.71 -3.01
CA PRO A 42 6.27 -22.05 -3.31
C PRO A 42 4.81 -22.04 -3.78
N GLU A 43 4.46 -22.84 -4.75
CA GLU A 43 3.11 -22.87 -5.31
C GLU A 43 2.03 -23.13 -4.25
N ALA A 44 2.35 -23.94 -3.24
CA ALA A 44 1.44 -24.21 -2.11
C ALA A 44 1.12 -22.98 -1.24
N ASP A 45 1.96 -21.94 -1.29
CA ASP A 45 1.82 -20.71 -0.49
C ASP A 45 1.24 -19.55 -1.29
N ILE A 46 1.12 -19.66 -2.62
CA ILE A 46 0.69 -18.56 -3.49
C ILE A 46 -0.70 -18.03 -3.13
N GLU A 47 -1.67 -18.91 -2.95
CA GLU A 47 -3.03 -18.52 -2.59
C GLU A 47 -3.06 -17.76 -1.26
N LYS A 48 -2.31 -18.24 -0.27
CA LYS A 48 -2.17 -17.60 1.03
C LYS A 48 -1.49 -16.23 0.92
N ALA A 49 -0.43 -16.13 0.12
CA ALA A 49 0.28 -14.88 -0.11
C ALA A 49 -0.64 -13.81 -0.74
N VAL A 50 -1.38 -14.20 -1.78
CA VAL A 50 -2.36 -13.32 -2.44
C VAL A 50 -3.47 -12.89 -1.47
N ALA A 51 -4.02 -13.83 -0.69
CA ALA A 51 -5.06 -13.53 0.30
C ALA A 51 -4.54 -12.57 1.38
N GLY A 52 -3.30 -12.75 1.85
CA GLY A 52 -2.65 -11.86 2.83
C GLY A 52 -2.53 -10.43 2.32
N VAL A 53 -2.04 -10.23 1.09
CA VAL A 53 -1.97 -8.89 0.46
C VAL A 53 -3.35 -8.27 0.38
N MET A 54 -4.33 -9.00 -0.18
CA MET A 54 -5.69 -8.49 -0.32
C MET A 54 -6.33 -8.14 1.03
N SER A 55 -6.07 -8.93 2.07
CA SER A 55 -6.56 -8.66 3.43
C SER A 55 -6.02 -7.34 3.97
N ILE A 56 -4.70 -7.11 3.86
CA ILE A 56 -4.06 -5.87 4.34
C ILE A 56 -4.59 -4.67 3.56
N GLU A 57 -4.57 -4.72 2.23
CA GLU A 57 -4.96 -3.59 1.40
C GLU A 57 -6.45 -3.24 1.52
N THR A 58 -7.32 -4.24 1.62
CA THR A 58 -8.76 -3.99 1.85
C THR A 58 -8.99 -3.29 3.18
N LYS A 59 -8.34 -3.74 4.25
CA LYS A 59 -8.43 -3.10 5.57
C LYS A 59 -7.86 -1.67 5.58
N LEU A 60 -6.79 -1.43 4.84
CA LEU A 60 -6.28 -0.06 4.64
C LEU A 60 -7.30 0.80 3.88
N ALA A 61 -7.87 0.26 2.79
CA ALA A 61 -8.87 0.94 1.98
C ALA A 61 -10.11 1.38 2.77
N GLU A 62 -10.57 0.57 3.75
CA GLU A 62 -11.73 0.88 4.59
C GLU A 62 -11.64 2.23 5.32
N LYS A 63 -10.43 2.67 5.66
CA LYS A 63 -10.17 3.91 6.41
C LYS A 63 -9.41 4.97 5.63
N ASN A 64 -8.92 4.65 4.44
CA ASN A 64 -8.35 5.64 3.54
C ASN A 64 -9.43 6.63 3.11
N TRP A 65 -9.05 7.87 2.97
CA TRP A 65 -9.91 8.92 2.44
C TRP A 65 -10.12 8.74 0.95
N SER A 66 -11.34 8.96 0.50
CA SER A 66 -11.69 8.99 -0.92
C SER A 66 -11.03 10.20 -1.62
N SER A 67 -10.99 10.15 -2.95
CA SER A 67 -10.49 11.27 -3.76
C SER A 67 -11.30 12.58 -3.56
N VAL A 68 -12.55 12.47 -3.12
CA VAL A 68 -13.40 13.62 -2.78
C VAL A 68 -12.98 14.20 -1.42
N GLU A 69 -12.80 13.36 -0.40
CA GLU A 69 -12.35 13.80 0.93
C GLU A 69 -10.97 14.45 0.88
N LEU A 70 -10.05 13.93 0.05
CA LEU A 70 -8.71 14.49 -0.15
C LEU A 70 -8.70 15.88 -0.82
N ARG A 71 -9.84 16.38 -1.32
CA ARG A 71 -9.96 17.75 -1.81
C ARG A 71 -10.31 18.76 -0.71
N ASN A 72 -10.68 18.29 0.48
CA ASN A 72 -10.99 19.14 1.62
C ASN A 72 -9.69 19.56 2.34
N ILE A 73 -8.97 20.52 1.78
CA ILE A 73 -7.68 20.99 2.30
C ILE A 73 -7.74 21.42 3.78
N PRO A 74 -8.79 22.15 4.26
CA PRO A 74 -8.89 22.45 5.68
C PRO A 74 -8.92 21.23 6.60
N ALA A 75 -9.60 20.14 6.20
CA ALA A 75 -9.65 18.91 6.98
C ALA A 75 -8.31 18.15 7.00
N MET A 76 -7.46 18.39 6.00
CA MET A 76 -6.12 17.80 5.91
C MET A 76 -5.07 18.56 6.75
N TYR A 77 -5.40 19.70 7.33
CA TYR A 77 -4.44 20.50 8.10
C TYR A 77 -4.55 20.22 9.60
N ASN A 78 -3.85 19.18 10.06
CA ASN A 78 -3.83 18.78 11.47
C ASN A 78 -2.39 18.84 12.00
N PRO A 79 -1.92 20.05 12.44
CA PRO A 79 -0.58 20.19 13.01
C PRO A 79 -0.51 19.45 14.35
N THR A 80 0.43 18.53 14.44
CA THR A 80 0.60 17.64 15.60
C THR A 80 2.04 17.76 16.09
N LYS A 81 2.25 17.94 17.39
CA LYS A 81 3.59 17.95 17.97
C LYS A 81 4.25 16.59 17.77
N LYS A 82 5.56 16.58 17.56
CA LYS A 82 6.34 15.35 17.35
C LYS A 82 6.03 14.27 18.40
N ALA A 83 6.09 14.61 19.67
CA ALA A 83 5.84 13.65 20.75
C ALA A 83 4.41 13.09 20.76
N ASP A 84 3.42 13.91 20.41
CA ASP A 84 2.02 13.46 20.32
C ASP A 84 1.80 12.55 19.11
N PHE A 85 2.46 12.85 17.99
CA PHE A 85 2.45 12.01 16.79
C PHE A 85 3.07 10.64 17.06
N GLU A 86 4.27 10.60 17.62
CA GLU A 86 4.98 9.35 17.95
C GLU A 86 4.20 8.48 18.94
N LYS A 87 3.52 9.10 19.88
CA LYS A 87 2.64 8.40 20.85
C LYS A 87 1.37 7.87 20.20
N ALA A 88 0.78 8.61 19.26
CA ALA A 88 -0.46 8.22 18.59
C ALA A 88 -0.24 7.09 17.57
N TYR A 89 0.95 7.04 16.96
CA TYR A 89 1.30 6.10 15.88
C TYR A 89 2.52 5.25 16.28
N ASP A 90 2.40 4.53 17.39
CA ASP A 90 3.47 3.85 18.11
C ASP A 90 3.86 2.45 17.59
N ALA A 91 3.31 2.03 16.45
CA ALA A 91 3.66 0.75 15.83
C ALA A 91 5.06 0.72 15.19
N ILE A 92 5.70 1.89 15.07
CA ILE A 92 7.01 2.06 14.44
C ILE A 92 7.98 2.66 15.45
N ASP A 93 9.24 2.25 15.43
CA ASP A 93 10.32 2.98 16.09
C ASP A 93 10.65 4.25 15.28
N TRP A 94 10.02 5.35 15.65
CA TRP A 94 10.19 6.62 14.96
C TRP A 94 11.61 7.17 15.05
N ALA A 95 12.33 6.92 16.13
CA ALA A 95 13.71 7.39 16.28
C ALA A 95 14.62 6.72 15.25
N GLU A 96 14.51 5.40 15.10
CA GLU A 96 15.27 4.66 14.09
C GLU A 96 14.80 5.00 12.66
N TYR A 97 13.49 5.19 12.46
CA TYR A 97 12.96 5.63 11.17
C TYR A 97 13.54 6.97 10.73
N TYR A 98 13.50 8.00 11.60
CA TYR A 98 14.02 9.33 11.26
C TYR A 98 15.53 9.27 10.97
N LYS A 99 16.28 8.53 11.77
CA LYS A 99 17.71 8.34 11.58
C LYS A 99 18.02 7.68 10.23
N THR A 100 17.32 6.59 9.91
CA THR A 100 17.52 5.83 8.66
C THR A 100 17.16 6.66 7.44
N MET A 101 16.09 7.46 7.53
CA MET A 101 15.64 8.35 6.45
C MET A 101 16.40 9.67 6.37
N GLY A 102 17.34 9.93 7.29
CA GLY A 102 18.08 11.19 7.32
C GLY A 102 17.21 12.42 7.64
N ILE A 103 16.09 12.22 8.34
CA ILE A 103 15.18 13.29 8.73
C ILE A 103 15.78 14.00 9.94
N GLY A 104 16.08 15.29 9.77
CA GLY A 104 16.58 16.15 10.85
C GLY A 104 15.53 16.41 11.94
N ASP A 105 15.91 17.18 12.95
CA ASP A 105 14.99 17.52 14.03
C ASP A 105 13.83 18.43 13.56
N PHE A 106 12.65 18.24 14.13
CA PHE A 106 11.45 19.01 13.84
C PHE A 106 10.54 19.07 15.07
N GLU A 107 9.74 20.13 15.17
CA GLU A 107 8.84 20.33 16.30
C GLU A 107 7.45 19.73 16.07
N GLN A 108 6.97 19.79 14.82
CA GLN A 108 5.62 19.34 14.45
C GLN A 108 5.57 18.69 13.07
N ILE A 109 4.53 17.88 12.87
CA ILE A 109 4.18 17.23 11.63
C ILE A 109 2.72 17.54 11.29
N ILE A 110 2.40 17.72 10.03
CA ILE A 110 1.02 17.86 9.56
C ILE A 110 0.47 16.48 9.23
N VAL A 111 -0.51 16.02 9.98
CA VAL A 111 -1.23 14.76 9.71
C VAL A 111 -2.38 15.05 8.77
N THR A 112 -2.29 14.58 7.53
CA THR A 112 -3.30 14.93 6.51
C THR A 112 -4.51 13.99 6.53
N THR A 113 -4.32 12.72 6.88
CA THR A 113 -5.38 11.71 6.90
C THR A 113 -5.36 10.91 8.22
N PRO A 114 -5.81 11.51 9.33
CA PRO A 114 -5.65 10.91 10.67
C PRO A 114 -6.27 9.51 10.81
N SER A 115 -7.46 9.29 10.25
CA SER A 115 -8.14 7.99 10.33
C SER A 115 -7.38 6.88 9.58
N ALA A 116 -6.80 7.20 8.43
CA ALA A 116 -6.01 6.26 7.65
C ALA A 116 -4.72 5.88 8.36
N LEU A 117 -4.02 6.87 8.95
CA LEU A 117 -2.80 6.62 9.71
C LEU A 117 -3.08 5.81 10.97
N ALA A 118 -4.15 6.11 11.71
CA ALA A 118 -4.54 5.36 12.90
C ALA A 118 -4.84 3.89 12.56
N ASN A 119 -5.54 3.65 11.45
CA ASN A 119 -5.83 2.32 10.97
C ASN A 119 -4.56 1.56 10.53
N ALA A 120 -3.65 2.21 9.81
CA ALA A 120 -2.38 1.61 9.43
C ALA A 120 -1.54 1.23 10.66
N ASN A 121 -1.48 2.11 11.66
CA ASN A 121 -0.82 1.85 12.93
C ASN A 121 -1.41 0.63 13.66
N GLU A 122 -2.73 0.51 13.70
CA GLU A 122 -3.42 -0.64 14.32
C GLU A 122 -3.18 -1.93 13.54
N LEU A 123 -3.22 -1.88 12.22
CA LEU A 123 -2.91 -3.04 11.37
C LEU A 123 -1.49 -3.54 11.56
N MET A 124 -0.51 -2.65 11.69
CA MET A 124 0.88 -3.04 11.97
C MET A 124 1.03 -3.82 13.28
N LYS A 125 0.15 -3.58 14.27
CA LYS A 125 0.15 -4.27 15.57
C LYS A 125 -0.65 -5.56 15.58
N THR A 126 -1.72 -5.64 14.80
CA THR A 126 -2.75 -6.69 14.95
C THR A 126 -2.82 -7.65 13.78
N ALA A 127 -2.35 -7.26 12.60
CA ALA A 127 -2.39 -8.16 11.45
C ALA A 127 -1.38 -9.31 11.59
N PRO A 128 -1.67 -10.49 11.01
CA PRO A 128 -0.71 -11.59 10.98
C PRO A 128 0.61 -11.13 10.36
N LEU A 129 1.73 -11.42 11.01
CA LEU A 129 3.06 -11.02 10.53
C LEU A 129 3.34 -11.53 9.11
N GLU A 130 2.81 -12.70 8.77
CA GLU A 130 2.98 -13.30 7.47
C GLU A 130 2.25 -12.49 6.38
N ASP A 131 1.04 -12.00 6.65
CA ASP A 131 0.29 -11.13 5.72
C ASP A 131 1.03 -9.81 5.49
N ILE A 132 1.59 -9.22 6.56
CA ILE A 132 2.43 -8.01 6.47
C ILE A 132 3.66 -8.28 5.59
N ARG A 133 4.32 -9.42 5.76
CA ARG A 133 5.48 -9.80 4.94
C ARG A 133 5.12 -9.93 3.46
N TYR A 134 4.01 -10.60 3.14
CA TYR A 134 3.55 -10.72 1.76
C TYR A 134 3.15 -9.37 1.17
N TYR A 135 2.49 -8.53 1.95
CA TYR A 135 2.15 -7.17 1.52
C TYR A 135 3.41 -6.34 1.20
N LEU A 136 4.40 -6.31 2.09
CA LEU A 136 5.65 -5.59 1.86
C LEU A 136 6.44 -6.17 0.69
N ALA A 137 6.46 -7.50 0.53
CA ALA A 137 7.08 -8.16 -0.61
C ALA A 137 6.41 -7.77 -1.93
N ALA A 138 5.07 -7.75 -2.00
CA ALA A 138 4.33 -7.33 -3.19
C ALA A 138 4.63 -5.86 -3.55
N GLN A 139 4.68 -4.96 -2.56
CA GLN A 139 5.06 -3.56 -2.74
C GLN A 139 6.46 -3.43 -3.33
N TYR A 140 7.43 -4.14 -2.75
CA TYR A 140 8.82 -4.08 -3.19
C TYR A 140 9.01 -4.66 -4.59
N ILE A 141 8.42 -5.84 -4.88
CA ILE A 141 8.48 -6.47 -6.19
C ILE A 141 7.82 -5.58 -7.25
N GLY A 142 6.63 -5.02 -6.94
CA GLY A 142 5.92 -4.11 -7.83
C GLY A 142 6.74 -2.88 -8.18
N ALA A 143 7.37 -2.25 -7.19
CA ALA A 143 8.24 -1.10 -7.39
C ALA A 143 9.52 -1.44 -8.20
N ALA A 144 10.04 -2.66 -8.03
CA ALA A 144 11.24 -3.13 -8.72
C ALA A 144 10.97 -3.75 -10.10
N ALA A 145 9.72 -4.03 -10.46
CA ALA A 145 9.35 -4.84 -11.63
C ALA A 145 10.00 -4.40 -12.95
N SER A 146 10.14 -3.09 -13.16
CA SER A 146 10.78 -2.55 -14.38
C SER A 146 12.31 -2.75 -14.44
N TYR A 147 12.93 -3.20 -13.35
CA TYR A 147 14.37 -3.46 -13.23
C TYR A 147 14.67 -4.96 -13.12
N LEU A 148 13.65 -5.81 -13.14
CA LEU A 148 13.75 -7.25 -13.07
C LEU A 148 13.72 -7.88 -14.47
N SER A 149 13.56 -9.21 -14.57
CA SER A 149 13.47 -9.91 -15.84
C SER A 149 12.22 -9.52 -16.65
N ASP A 150 12.27 -9.80 -17.95
CA ASP A 150 11.15 -9.57 -18.89
C ASP A 150 9.82 -10.15 -18.39
N ASP A 151 9.86 -11.28 -17.66
CA ASP A 151 8.66 -11.89 -17.10
C ASP A 151 7.95 -10.98 -16.09
N PHE A 152 8.71 -10.28 -15.23
CA PHE A 152 8.16 -9.29 -14.31
C PHE A 152 7.65 -8.04 -15.03
N ILE A 153 8.39 -7.56 -16.02
CA ILE A 153 8.00 -6.42 -16.85
C ILE A 153 6.69 -6.75 -17.58
N ASN A 154 6.60 -7.93 -18.19
CA ASN A 154 5.40 -8.39 -18.89
C ASN A 154 4.22 -8.57 -17.94
N ALA A 155 4.43 -9.17 -16.75
CA ALA A 155 3.38 -9.30 -15.73
C ALA A 155 2.83 -7.94 -15.30
N SER A 156 3.72 -6.97 -15.07
CA SER A 156 3.34 -5.61 -14.71
C SER A 156 2.58 -4.91 -15.84
N PHE A 157 3.04 -5.05 -17.08
CA PHE A 157 2.36 -4.47 -18.23
C PHE A 157 0.99 -5.11 -18.49
N ASP A 158 0.86 -6.43 -18.36
CA ASP A 158 -0.42 -7.14 -18.54
C ASP A 158 -1.47 -6.59 -17.56
N PHE A 159 -1.11 -6.30 -16.33
CA PHE A 159 -2.03 -5.74 -15.34
C PHE A 159 -2.16 -4.22 -15.46
N PHE A 160 -1.10 -3.45 -15.18
CA PHE A 160 -1.17 -1.98 -15.12
C PHE A 160 -1.33 -1.33 -16.50
N GLY A 161 -0.74 -1.93 -17.54
CA GLY A 161 -0.85 -1.44 -18.91
C GLY A 161 -2.20 -1.81 -19.54
N ARG A 162 -2.49 -3.10 -19.61
CA ARG A 162 -3.68 -3.58 -20.34
C ARG A 162 -4.95 -3.45 -19.52
N VAL A 163 -4.99 -3.99 -18.30
CA VAL A 163 -6.22 -4.00 -17.48
C VAL A 163 -6.54 -2.62 -16.95
N MET A 164 -5.58 -1.96 -16.31
CA MET A 164 -5.82 -0.67 -15.64
C MET A 164 -5.85 0.52 -16.62
N SER A 165 -5.04 0.49 -17.67
CA SER A 165 -4.88 1.65 -18.58
C SER A 165 -5.37 1.41 -20.01
N GLY A 166 -5.87 0.22 -20.36
CA GLY A 166 -6.41 -0.11 -21.67
C GLY A 166 -5.36 -0.11 -22.82
N LYS A 167 -4.07 -0.17 -22.51
CA LYS A 167 -2.99 -0.15 -23.50
C LYS A 167 -2.95 -1.50 -24.25
N GLN A 168 -2.73 -1.45 -25.56
CA GLN A 168 -2.65 -2.67 -26.40
C GLN A 168 -1.21 -3.19 -26.51
N GLU A 169 -0.22 -2.29 -26.54
CA GLU A 169 1.19 -2.63 -26.75
C GLU A 169 2.08 -1.97 -25.70
N GLN A 170 3.15 -2.66 -25.36
CA GLN A 170 4.24 -2.15 -24.56
C GLN A 170 5.16 -1.29 -25.45
N LYS A 171 5.45 -0.07 -25.05
CA LYS A 171 6.38 0.81 -25.77
C LYS A 171 7.80 0.63 -25.25
#